data_2992fe834c7160111c2f3ab12467ccd3
#
_entry.id   2992fe834c7160111c2f3ab12467ccd3
#
_cell.length_a   1.000
_cell.length_b   1.000
_cell.length_c   1.000
_cell.angle_alpha   90.00
_cell.angle_beta   90.00
_cell.angle_gamma   90.00
#
_symmetry.space_group_name_H-M   'P 1'
#
loop_
_entity.id
_entity.type
_entity.pdbx_description
1 polymer ?
#
loop_
_entity_poly.entity_id
_entity_poly.type
_entity_poly.pdbx_seq_one_letter_code
_entity_poly.pdbx_strand_id
1 'polypeptide(L)'
;MDVSCLWARLVDAIMCGALTAIAGRMTQNVPEVKNASFGVPRRVKYKEICVAASVIDTVVNLCKRRGLVYPSGEIYGGTRSAWDYGPLGVELKENIKKQWWRTFVQSRGDMVGLDSSIILPREVWVSSGHVKTFTDPLVESLHTHKRYRADHLIEAYEAKHGHPPANGLADVPDPETGQPGEWTEPQMFSGLMKTYLGPVDNEEGLHYLRPETAQGIFVNFKNVQTTSRKKPPFGIGQLGKAFRNEITPGNFIFRTREFEQMEIEYFVPPADAPQHFDRWVEDCWNWFVDLGIDPDHLRKFDVPKDERAHYSDRTIDLEYQFGFAGSGWGELMGIANRTDFDLQSHIKGSGEDLSFFDQPTGERYVPYVIEPSFGLTRSLMAFLIDAYHEDEAPNAKGGVDKRTVLRLDRRLAPVKVAVLPLSKKDTLTPTAEKVAQDLRGLWNVDYDISGAIGRRYRRQDEIGTPFCVTVDFDTLDDHAVTVRERDTMEQERVSIDKLQGYLAERLAGC
;
A
#
# COMPACT_ATOMS: atom_id res chain seq x y z
N MET A 1 36.66 -11.91 -22.80
CA MET A 1 36.79 -11.43 -21.41
C MET A 1 35.96 -10.16 -21.32
N ASP A 2 34.90 -10.23 -20.59
CA ASP A 2 33.81 -9.26 -20.60
C ASP A 2 34.18 -8.02 -19.78
N VAL A 3 34.16 -6.86 -20.37
CA VAL A 3 34.56 -5.56 -19.79
C VAL A 3 33.55 -5.08 -18.72
N SER A 4 32.35 -5.64 -18.72
CA SER A 4 31.28 -5.34 -17.76
C SER A 4 31.59 -5.84 -16.33
N CYS A 5 32.37 -6.90 -16.19
CA CYS A 5 32.75 -7.46 -14.90
C CYS A 5 33.88 -6.71 -14.17
N LEU A 6 34.67 -5.91 -14.92
CA LEU A 6 35.75 -5.08 -14.36
C LEU A 6 35.21 -3.73 -13.79
N TRP A 7 34.16 -3.20 -14.40
CA TRP A 7 33.55 -1.94 -13.95
C TRP A 7 32.80 -2.09 -12.62
N ALA A 8 32.08 -3.19 -12.41
CA ALA A 8 31.39 -3.45 -11.15
C ALA A 8 32.34 -3.58 -9.93
N ARG A 9 33.51 -4.17 -10.14
CA ARG A 9 34.53 -4.31 -9.09
C ARG A 9 35.29 -3.01 -8.81
N LEU A 10 35.36 -2.09 -9.75
CA LEU A 10 36.04 -0.79 -9.57
C LEU A 10 35.16 0.19 -8.79
N VAL A 11 33.83 0.16 -9.01
CA VAL A 11 32.88 1.01 -8.27
C VAL A 11 32.77 0.60 -6.80
N ASP A 12 32.76 -0.70 -6.49
CA ASP A 12 32.75 -1.17 -5.09
C ASP A 12 34.03 -0.81 -4.33
N ALA A 13 35.18 -0.81 -4.99
CA ALA A 13 36.45 -0.45 -4.37
C ALA A 13 36.56 1.06 -4.06
N ILE A 14 35.99 1.90 -4.91
CA ILE A 14 36.00 3.38 -4.74
C ILE A 14 35.00 3.81 -3.65
N MET A 15 33.85 3.19 -3.57
CA MET A 15 32.85 3.51 -2.54
C MET A 15 33.27 3.05 -1.14
N CYS A 16 33.95 1.91 -1.02
CA CYS A 16 34.43 1.41 0.27
C CYS A 16 35.64 2.21 0.81
N GLY A 17 36.48 2.76 -0.06
CA GLY A 17 37.62 3.60 0.31
C GLY A 17 37.25 5.01 0.76
N ALA A 18 36.18 5.61 0.21
CA ALA A 18 35.72 6.94 0.57
C ALA A 18 35.02 6.99 1.93
N LEU A 19 34.28 5.94 2.31
CA LEU A 19 33.60 5.86 3.62
C LEU A 19 34.57 5.68 4.80
N THR A 20 35.71 5.02 4.60
CA THR A 20 36.73 4.86 5.65
C THR A 20 37.55 6.14 5.89
N ALA A 21 37.72 6.99 4.87
CA ALA A 21 38.44 8.26 4.99
C ALA A 21 37.63 9.35 5.70
N ILE A 22 36.30 9.32 5.64
CA ILE A 22 35.40 10.27 6.31
C ILE A 22 35.22 9.93 7.78
N ALA A 23 35.22 8.65 8.16
CA ALA A 23 35.08 8.20 9.54
C ALA A 23 36.35 8.50 10.39
N GLY A 24 37.53 8.60 9.78
CA GLY A 24 38.80 8.83 10.48
C GLY A 24 39.12 10.29 10.82
N ARG A 25 38.39 11.29 10.33
CA ARG A 25 38.67 12.71 10.55
C ARG A 25 37.76 13.42 11.56
N MET A 26 36.80 12.75 12.17
CA MET A 26 35.85 13.36 13.11
C MET A 26 36.12 13.08 14.61
N THR A 27 37.31 12.59 14.99
CA THR A 27 37.63 12.27 16.41
C THR A 27 38.68 13.13 17.05
N GLN A 28 39.01 14.31 16.55
CA GLN A 28 39.90 15.22 17.26
C GLN A 28 39.30 16.63 17.35
N ASN A 29 39.14 17.08 18.62
CA ASN A 29 38.77 18.39 19.13
C ASN A 29 37.30 18.68 19.41
N VAL A 30 36.87 18.34 20.63
CA VAL A 30 35.75 19.00 21.31
C VAL A 30 36.21 19.42 22.71
N PRO A 31 36.16 20.71 23.11
CA PRO A 31 36.45 21.15 24.48
C PRO A 31 35.30 20.77 25.43
N GLU A 32 35.68 20.35 26.65
CA GLU A 32 34.77 20.10 27.77
C GLU A 32 34.03 21.38 28.20
N VAL A 33 32.71 21.36 28.17
CA VAL A 33 31.85 22.33 28.85
C VAL A 33 31.03 21.62 29.92
N LYS A 34 31.24 22.06 31.18
CA LYS A 34 30.54 21.55 32.36
C LYS A 34 29.11 22.08 32.47
N ASN A 35 28.20 21.15 32.79
CA ASN A 35 26.91 21.28 33.48
C ASN A 35 25.95 22.42 33.10
N ALA A 36 24.93 22.05 32.32
CA ALA A 36 23.57 22.59 32.44
C ALA A 36 22.58 21.47 32.13
N SER A 37 21.69 21.18 33.11
CA SER A 37 20.62 20.18 33.00
C SER A 37 19.47 20.71 32.14
N PHE A 38 19.45 20.33 30.87
CA PHE A 38 18.26 20.43 30.02
C PHE A 38 17.89 19.02 29.53
N GLY A 39 16.60 18.70 29.62
CA GLY A 39 16.06 17.40 29.22
C GLY A 39 16.43 17.05 27.80
N VAL A 40 17.12 15.93 27.65
CA VAL A 40 17.57 15.40 26.37
C VAL A 40 16.36 14.89 25.61
N PRO A 41 16.01 15.42 24.42
CA PRO A 41 15.08 14.73 23.56
C PRO A 41 15.68 13.35 23.23
N ARG A 42 14.88 12.30 23.38
CA ARG A 42 15.28 10.91 23.08
C ARG A 42 16.03 10.90 21.74
N ARG A 43 17.27 10.47 21.76
CA ARG A 43 18.03 10.13 20.54
C ARG A 43 17.20 9.16 19.72
N VAL A 44 16.51 9.66 18.71
CA VAL A 44 16.00 8.81 17.62
C VAL A 44 17.25 8.21 16.97
N LYS A 45 17.35 6.90 17.07
CA LYS A 45 18.60 6.23 16.74
C LYS A 45 18.74 6.21 15.22
N TYR A 46 19.70 6.94 14.65
CA TYR A 46 20.13 6.80 13.25
C TYR A 46 20.24 5.33 12.81
N LYS A 47 20.52 4.44 13.76
CA LYS A 47 20.60 3.00 13.56
C LYS A 47 19.25 2.36 13.19
N GLU A 48 18.10 2.90 13.68
CA GLU A 48 16.75 2.38 13.36
C GLU A 48 16.32 2.79 11.96
N ILE A 49 16.65 4.01 11.52
CA ILE A 49 16.36 4.47 10.15
C ILE A 49 17.18 3.68 9.11
N CYS A 50 18.45 3.40 9.38
CA CYS A 50 19.28 2.59 8.49
C CYS A 50 18.84 1.12 8.44
N VAL A 51 18.35 0.56 9.57
CA VAL A 51 17.83 -0.81 9.61
C VAL A 51 16.51 -0.92 8.85
N ALA A 52 15.62 0.06 8.98
CA ALA A 52 14.35 0.08 8.25
C ALA A 52 14.54 0.18 6.72
N ALA A 53 15.44 1.05 6.24
CA ALA A 53 15.80 1.11 4.81
C ALA A 53 16.34 -0.24 4.30
N SER A 54 17.13 -0.95 5.09
CA SER A 54 17.60 -2.30 4.78
C SER A 54 16.48 -3.34 4.70
N VAL A 55 15.43 -3.22 5.53
CA VAL A 55 14.27 -4.13 5.49
C VAL A 55 13.47 -3.92 4.20
N ILE A 56 13.22 -2.67 3.79
CA ILE A 56 12.52 -2.38 2.53
C ILE A 56 13.26 -3.00 1.33
N ASP A 57 14.56 -2.78 1.21
CA ASP A 57 15.34 -3.34 0.11
C ASP A 57 15.28 -4.87 0.11
N THR A 58 15.32 -5.47 1.29
CA THR A 58 15.23 -6.93 1.46
C THR A 58 13.86 -7.44 1.03
N VAL A 59 12.77 -6.77 1.44
CA VAL A 59 11.39 -7.11 1.04
C VAL A 59 11.19 -6.93 -0.45
N VAL A 60 11.70 -5.84 -1.06
CA VAL A 60 11.65 -5.61 -2.51
C VAL A 60 12.34 -6.74 -3.27
N ASN A 61 13.52 -7.15 -2.81
CA ASN A 61 14.27 -8.27 -3.40
C ASN A 61 13.52 -9.61 -3.25
N LEU A 62 12.89 -9.84 -2.09
CA LEU A 62 12.05 -11.01 -1.86
C LEU A 62 10.85 -11.01 -2.82
N CYS A 63 10.16 -9.87 -2.97
CA CYS A 63 9.01 -9.71 -3.86
C CYS A 63 9.36 -10.07 -5.32
N LYS A 64 10.47 -9.55 -5.83
CA LYS A 64 10.95 -9.86 -7.18
C LYS A 64 11.29 -11.33 -7.34
N ARG A 65 12.07 -11.90 -6.41
CA ARG A 65 12.51 -13.30 -6.43
C ARG A 65 11.35 -14.29 -6.32
N ARG A 66 10.29 -13.95 -5.57
CA ARG A 66 9.16 -14.84 -5.30
C ARG A 66 7.94 -14.58 -6.17
N GLY A 67 8.01 -13.65 -7.08
CA GLY A 67 6.92 -13.38 -8.02
C GLY A 67 5.73 -12.69 -7.37
N LEU A 68 5.99 -11.80 -6.42
CA LEU A 68 4.99 -10.91 -5.86
C LEU A 68 4.83 -9.65 -6.72
N VAL A 69 5.94 -8.97 -7.04
CA VAL A 69 5.92 -7.74 -7.82
C VAL A 69 7.09 -7.70 -8.78
N TYR A 70 6.85 -7.30 -10.03
CA TYR A 70 7.86 -7.12 -11.08
C TYR A 70 7.87 -5.69 -11.61
N PRO A 71 9.02 -5.19 -12.13
CA PRO A 71 9.01 -3.98 -12.94
C PRO A 71 8.15 -4.17 -14.19
N SER A 72 7.24 -3.24 -14.46
CA SER A 72 6.38 -3.33 -15.63
C SER A 72 7.16 -3.08 -16.92
N GLY A 73 6.96 -3.93 -17.92
CA GLY A 73 7.63 -3.81 -19.22
C GLY A 73 9.14 -4.00 -19.17
N GLU A 74 9.68 -4.78 -18.23
CA GLU A 74 11.12 -4.95 -17.98
C GLU A 74 11.89 -5.35 -19.22
N ILE A 75 11.33 -6.18 -20.11
CA ILE A 75 11.95 -6.61 -21.37
C ILE A 75 12.22 -5.45 -22.35
N TYR A 76 11.58 -4.29 -22.17
CA TYR A 76 11.79 -3.06 -22.92
C TYR A 76 12.53 -1.98 -22.10
N GLY A 77 13.17 -2.35 -21.00
CA GLY A 77 13.84 -1.43 -20.09
C GLY A 77 12.96 -0.88 -18.96
N GLY A 78 11.69 -1.26 -18.96
CA GLY A 78 10.72 -0.86 -17.93
C GLY A 78 10.28 0.61 -18.01
N THR A 79 9.23 0.94 -17.25
CA THR A 79 8.80 2.31 -17.00
C THR A 79 9.06 2.65 -15.53
N ARG A 80 9.66 3.80 -15.26
CA ARG A 80 9.98 4.21 -13.89
C ARG A 80 8.72 4.19 -13.01
N SER A 81 8.81 3.46 -11.88
CA SER A 81 7.73 3.29 -10.89
C SER A 81 6.41 2.78 -11.48
N ALA A 82 6.51 1.92 -12.48
CA ALA A 82 5.43 1.07 -12.95
C ALA A 82 5.71 -0.38 -12.55
N TRP A 83 4.71 -1.05 -12.02
CA TRP A 83 4.86 -2.37 -11.42
C TRP A 83 3.72 -3.29 -11.82
N ASP A 84 4.06 -4.55 -12.11
CA ASP A 84 3.12 -5.63 -12.35
C ASP A 84 3.08 -6.56 -11.14
N TYR A 85 1.89 -7.02 -10.79
CA TYR A 85 1.72 -7.99 -9.72
C TYR A 85 1.81 -9.40 -10.30
N GLY A 86 2.82 -10.15 -9.84
CA GLY A 86 3.04 -11.52 -10.29
C GLY A 86 2.04 -12.51 -9.67
N PRO A 87 2.22 -13.83 -9.92
CA PRO A 87 1.24 -14.83 -9.49
C PRO A 87 0.91 -14.82 -7.99
N LEU A 88 1.90 -14.59 -7.12
CA LEU A 88 1.66 -14.48 -5.68
C LEU A 88 1.17 -13.08 -5.28
N GLY A 89 1.59 -12.04 -6.01
CA GLY A 89 1.18 -10.67 -5.74
C GLY A 89 -0.28 -10.42 -6.04
N VAL A 90 -0.81 -10.97 -7.13
CA VAL A 90 -2.23 -10.85 -7.46
C VAL A 90 -3.10 -11.54 -6.42
N GLU A 91 -2.72 -12.73 -5.94
CA GLU A 91 -3.44 -13.45 -4.89
C GLU A 91 -3.45 -12.66 -3.57
N LEU A 92 -2.29 -12.11 -3.14
CA LEU A 92 -2.22 -11.26 -1.96
C LEU A 92 -3.13 -10.03 -2.10
N LYS A 93 -3.06 -9.37 -3.25
CA LYS A 93 -3.87 -8.18 -3.54
C LYS A 93 -5.38 -8.48 -3.51
N GLU A 94 -5.81 -9.56 -4.15
CA GLU A 94 -7.22 -9.97 -4.15
C GLU A 94 -7.69 -10.41 -2.75
N ASN A 95 -6.82 -11.04 -1.94
CA ASN A 95 -7.14 -11.37 -0.55
C ASN A 95 -7.33 -10.10 0.31
N ILE A 96 -6.51 -9.05 0.12
CA ILE A 96 -6.69 -7.76 0.81
C ILE A 96 -8.04 -7.14 0.42
N LYS A 97 -8.34 -7.06 -0.89
CA LYS A 97 -9.64 -6.58 -1.39
C LYS A 97 -10.81 -7.35 -0.81
N LYS A 98 -10.72 -8.69 -0.76
CA LYS A 98 -11.75 -9.57 -0.21
C LYS A 98 -12.02 -9.26 1.27
N GLN A 99 -10.96 -9.09 2.08
CA GLN A 99 -11.10 -8.75 3.50
C GLN A 99 -11.71 -7.36 3.68
N TRP A 100 -11.26 -6.36 2.92
CA TRP A 100 -11.83 -5.01 2.97
C TRP A 100 -13.32 -5.01 2.56
N TRP A 101 -13.66 -5.65 1.43
CA TRP A 101 -15.03 -5.72 0.94
C TRP A 101 -15.97 -6.43 1.90
N ARG A 102 -15.49 -7.53 2.48
CA ARG A 102 -16.23 -8.27 3.49
C ARG A 102 -16.50 -7.40 4.73
N THR A 103 -15.47 -6.75 5.26
CA THR A 103 -15.57 -5.96 6.49
C THR A 103 -16.44 -4.72 6.31
N PHE A 104 -16.16 -3.94 5.28
CA PHE A 104 -16.74 -2.60 5.14
C PHE A 104 -18.00 -2.56 4.27
N VAL A 105 -18.23 -3.55 3.42
CA VAL A 105 -19.39 -3.57 2.53
C VAL A 105 -20.37 -4.70 2.88
N GLN A 106 -19.93 -5.96 2.85
CA GLN A 106 -20.83 -7.10 2.98
C GLN A 106 -21.34 -7.35 4.39
N SER A 107 -20.51 -7.12 5.42
CA SER A 107 -20.87 -7.36 6.82
C SER A 107 -21.69 -6.23 7.43
N ARG A 108 -22.00 -5.16 6.67
CA ARG A 108 -22.70 -3.96 7.16
C ARG A 108 -24.05 -3.79 6.48
N GLY A 109 -25.07 -3.54 7.28
CA GLY A 109 -26.43 -3.28 6.78
C GLY A 109 -26.60 -1.86 6.20
N ASP A 110 -25.69 -0.95 6.50
CA ASP A 110 -25.67 0.45 6.08
C ASP A 110 -24.77 0.73 4.87
N MET A 111 -24.23 -0.32 4.21
CA MET A 111 -23.32 -0.20 3.09
C MET A 111 -23.86 -0.87 1.83
N VAL A 112 -23.42 -0.37 0.68
CA VAL A 112 -23.62 -0.99 -0.65
C VAL A 112 -22.35 -0.84 -1.49
N GLY A 113 -22.22 -1.62 -2.55
CA GLY A 113 -21.09 -1.55 -3.46
C GLY A 113 -21.43 -0.84 -4.77
N LEU A 114 -20.41 -0.24 -5.38
CA LEU A 114 -20.45 0.34 -6.72
C LEU A 114 -19.16 0.01 -7.47
N ASP A 115 -19.25 -0.14 -8.78
CA ASP A 115 -18.10 -0.13 -9.70
C ASP A 115 -18.38 0.86 -10.82
N SER A 116 -17.80 2.06 -10.71
CA SER A 116 -17.96 3.12 -11.71
C SER A 116 -16.86 3.07 -12.77
N SER A 117 -17.14 3.69 -13.93
CA SER A 117 -16.19 3.76 -15.04
C SER A 117 -14.92 4.52 -14.68
N ILE A 118 -13.77 4.08 -15.22
CA ILE A 118 -12.49 4.78 -15.10
C ILE A 118 -12.50 6.10 -15.88
N ILE A 119 -13.07 6.08 -17.08
CA ILE A 119 -13.21 7.26 -17.94
C ILE A 119 -14.60 7.83 -17.69
N LEU A 120 -14.64 9.02 -17.08
CA LEU A 120 -15.86 9.77 -16.82
C LEU A 120 -15.92 10.99 -17.74
N PRO A 121 -17.12 11.57 -17.97
CA PRO A 121 -17.27 12.84 -18.68
C PRO A 121 -16.37 13.94 -18.09
N ARG A 122 -15.82 14.78 -18.95
CA ARG A 122 -14.94 15.90 -18.54
C ARG A 122 -15.60 16.82 -17.50
N GLU A 123 -16.91 17.00 -17.61
CA GLU A 123 -17.73 17.85 -16.75
C GLU A 123 -17.68 17.42 -15.28
N VAL A 124 -17.49 16.12 -15.01
CA VAL A 124 -17.31 15.60 -13.65
C VAL A 124 -16.07 16.24 -13.00
N TRP A 125 -14.95 16.27 -13.74
CA TRP A 125 -13.66 16.80 -13.26
C TRP A 125 -13.61 18.33 -13.24
N VAL A 126 -14.41 18.97 -14.10
CA VAL A 126 -14.60 20.44 -14.07
C VAL A 126 -15.44 20.81 -12.86
N SER A 127 -16.55 20.13 -12.62
CA SER A 127 -17.49 20.42 -11.51
C SER A 127 -16.86 20.16 -10.15
N SER A 128 -16.12 19.08 -10.00
CA SER A 128 -15.38 18.74 -8.76
C SER A 128 -14.16 19.64 -8.51
N GLY A 129 -13.77 20.45 -9.50
CA GLY A 129 -12.62 21.36 -9.39
C GLY A 129 -11.28 20.78 -9.80
N HIS A 130 -11.15 19.46 -10.02
CA HIS A 130 -9.88 18.80 -10.34
C HIS A 130 -9.15 19.40 -11.54
N VAL A 131 -9.87 19.79 -12.61
CA VAL A 131 -9.26 20.41 -13.80
C VAL A 131 -8.53 21.70 -13.44
N LYS A 132 -9.02 22.43 -12.43
CA LYS A 132 -8.46 23.73 -12.02
C LYS A 132 -7.39 23.61 -10.94
N THR A 133 -7.58 22.74 -9.96
CA THR A 133 -6.77 22.69 -8.73
C THR A 133 -5.75 21.55 -8.71
N PHE A 134 -5.95 20.50 -9.51
CA PHE A 134 -5.05 19.35 -9.53
C PHE A 134 -3.83 19.59 -10.43
N THR A 135 -3.10 20.68 -10.09
CA THR A 135 -1.92 21.14 -10.83
C THR A 135 -0.82 21.53 -9.84
N ASP A 136 0.41 21.19 -10.18
CA ASP A 136 1.60 21.49 -9.38
C ASP A 136 2.51 22.47 -10.13
N PRO A 137 3.07 23.50 -9.45
CA PRO A 137 4.07 24.36 -10.06
C PRO A 137 5.41 23.60 -10.17
N LEU A 138 5.84 23.30 -11.39
CA LEU A 138 7.11 22.63 -11.69
C LEU A 138 8.20 23.58 -12.12
N VAL A 139 9.40 23.35 -11.60
CA VAL A 139 10.64 23.96 -12.05
C VAL A 139 11.66 22.88 -12.41
N GLU A 140 12.55 23.18 -13.34
CA GLU A 140 13.68 22.34 -13.69
C GLU A 140 14.98 23.01 -13.20
N SER A 141 15.83 22.25 -12.51
CA SER A 141 17.19 22.71 -12.17
C SER A 141 18.01 22.81 -13.45
N LEU A 142 18.60 23.96 -13.71
CA LEU A 142 19.50 24.16 -14.87
C LEU A 142 20.85 23.46 -14.70
N HIS A 143 21.19 23.03 -13.48
CA HIS A 143 22.40 22.25 -13.19
C HIS A 143 22.24 20.75 -13.46
N THR A 144 21.12 20.17 -12.97
CA THR A 144 20.92 18.72 -12.98
C THR A 144 19.89 18.25 -14.03
N HIS A 145 19.16 19.19 -14.66
CA HIS A 145 18.02 18.93 -15.53
C HIS A 145 16.93 18.07 -14.88
N LYS A 146 16.87 18.08 -13.54
CA LYS A 146 15.82 17.41 -12.79
C LYS A 146 14.70 18.36 -12.46
N ARG A 147 13.50 17.80 -12.40
CA ARG A 147 12.28 18.55 -12.12
C ARG A 147 11.85 18.38 -10.69
N TYR A 148 11.42 19.47 -10.10
CA TYR A 148 10.96 19.56 -8.71
C TYR A 148 9.68 20.38 -8.63
N ARG A 149 8.88 20.13 -7.60
CA ARG A 149 7.78 21.03 -7.24
C ARG A 149 8.36 22.26 -6.58
N ALA A 150 7.98 23.43 -7.09
CA ALA A 150 8.47 24.71 -6.60
C ALA A 150 8.05 24.98 -5.14
N ASP A 151 6.83 24.63 -4.78
CA ASP A 151 6.29 24.73 -3.43
C ASP A 151 7.09 23.86 -2.43
N HIS A 152 7.33 22.57 -2.75
CA HIS A 152 8.12 21.69 -1.89
C HIS A 152 9.57 22.15 -1.71
N LEU A 153 10.16 22.78 -2.71
CA LEU A 153 11.50 23.37 -2.58
C LEU A 153 11.52 24.53 -1.58
N ILE A 154 10.49 25.36 -1.61
CA ILE A 154 10.32 26.50 -0.69
C ILE A 154 10.07 25.98 0.73
N GLU A 155 9.16 25.02 0.92
CA GLU A 155 8.86 24.38 2.20
C GLU A 155 10.11 23.73 2.83
N ALA A 156 10.88 23.00 2.02
CA ALA A 156 12.14 22.38 2.48
C ALA A 156 13.19 23.41 2.89
N TYR A 157 13.23 24.56 2.20
CA TYR A 157 14.10 25.69 2.57
C TYR A 157 13.65 26.30 3.90
N GLU A 158 12.36 26.58 4.07
CA GLU A 158 11.80 27.11 5.31
C GLU A 158 12.04 26.18 6.50
N ALA A 159 11.80 24.90 6.33
CA ALA A 159 12.04 23.90 7.37
C ALA A 159 13.51 23.86 7.83
N LYS A 160 14.45 24.12 6.91
CA LYS A 160 15.87 24.12 7.19
C LYS A 160 16.38 25.43 7.82
N HIS A 161 15.81 26.57 7.44
CA HIS A 161 16.32 27.89 7.79
C HIS A 161 15.45 28.64 8.80
N GLY A 162 14.22 28.18 9.04
CA GLY A 162 13.25 28.80 9.95
C GLY A 162 12.55 30.05 9.40
N HIS A 163 12.72 30.33 8.11
CA HIS A 163 12.10 31.46 7.42
C HIS A 163 11.96 31.17 5.91
N PRO A 164 10.99 31.73 5.21
CA PRO A 164 10.87 31.60 3.77
C PRO A 164 12.05 32.25 3.02
N PRO A 165 12.36 31.80 1.80
CA PRO A 165 13.41 32.39 0.96
C PRO A 165 13.02 33.81 0.54
N ALA A 166 13.92 34.79 0.75
CA ALA A 166 13.62 36.22 0.53
C ALA A 166 13.40 36.57 -0.94
N ASN A 167 14.10 35.90 -1.87
CA ASN A 167 14.00 36.08 -3.31
C ASN A 167 13.32 34.91 -4.01
N GLY A 168 12.46 34.15 -3.28
CA GLY A 168 11.81 32.98 -3.82
C GLY A 168 12.79 31.88 -4.20
N LEU A 169 12.53 31.19 -5.31
CA LEU A 169 13.34 30.06 -5.74
C LEU A 169 14.82 30.39 -6.00
N ALA A 170 15.17 31.64 -6.28
CA ALA A 170 16.56 32.04 -6.48
C ALA A 170 17.46 31.82 -5.25
N ASP A 171 16.88 31.82 -4.05
CA ASP A 171 17.60 31.55 -2.80
C ASP A 171 17.66 30.06 -2.44
N VAL A 172 16.88 29.21 -3.15
CA VAL A 172 16.78 27.80 -2.84
C VAL A 172 17.87 27.04 -3.61
N PRO A 173 18.82 26.36 -2.92
CA PRO A 173 19.87 25.60 -3.60
C PRO A 173 19.31 24.32 -4.25
N ASP A 174 19.99 23.86 -5.31
CA ASP A 174 19.69 22.58 -5.90
C ASP A 174 19.86 21.45 -4.87
N PRO A 175 18.84 20.62 -4.63
CA PRO A 175 18.87 19.60 -3.57
C PRO A 175 19.97 18.54 -3.72
N GLU A 176 20.46 18.31 -4.95
CA GLU A 176 21.49 17.28 -5.21
C GLU A 176 22.89 17.84 -5.15
N THR A 177 23.10 19.04 -5.71
CA THR A 177 24.43 19.62 -5.82
C THR A 177 24.75 20.56 -4.67
N GLY A 178 23.73 21.12 -4.01
CA GLY A 178 23.86 22.15 -2.99
C GLY A 178 24.33 23.50 -3.53
N GLN A 179 24.47 23.66 -4.87
CA GLN A 179 24.82 24.91 -5.52
C GLN A 179 23.65 25.90 -5.48
N PRO A 180 23.88 27.22 -5.57
CA PRO A 180 22.80 28.19 -5.72
C PRO A 180 21.81 27.76 -6.81
N GLY A 181 20.53 27.81 -6.52
CA GLY A 181 19.51 27.32 -7.42
C GLY A 181 19.38 28.19 -8.67
N GLU A 182 19.63 27.61 -9.81
CA GLU A 182 19.25 28.16 -11.11
C GLU A 182 18.07 27.36 -11.64
N TRP A 183 16.89 27.97 -11.63
CA TRP A 183 15.61 27.32 -11.91
C TRP A 183 14.96 27.91 -13.16
N THR A 184 14.25 27.06 -13.92
CA THR A 184 13.35 27.55 -14.96
C THR A 184 12.18 28.30 -14.32
N GLU A 185 11.47 29.10 -15.10
CA GLU A 185 10.19 29.66 -14.69
C GLU A 185 9.20 28.51 -14.33
N PRO A 186 8.43 28.67 -13.23
CA PRO A 186 7.44 27.66 -12.85
C PRO A 186 6.40 27.42 -13.93
N GLN A 187 6.22 26.17 -14.32
CA GLN A 187 5.19 25.73 -15.23
C GLN A 187 4.15 24.89 -14.50
N MET A 188 2.86 25.22 -14.68
CA MET A 188 1.78 24.45 -14.09
C MET A 188 1.68 23.08 -14.76
N PHE A 189 1.90 22.03 -13.99
CA PHE A 189 1.85 20.64 -14.43
C PHE A 189 0.55 20.01 -13.98
N SER A 190 -0.23 19.44 -14.91
CA SER A 190 -1.46 18.74 -14.55
C SER A 190 -1.18 17.34 -14.02
N GLY A 191 -1.68 17.05 -12.82
CA GLY A 191 -1.70 15.71 -12.24
C GLY A 191 -2.71 14.77 -12.91
N LEU A 192 -3.64 15.30 -13.73
CA LEU A 192 -4.61 14.50 -14.48
C LEU A 192 -3.96 13.88 -15.72
N MET A 193 -4.18 12.57 -15.90
CA MET A 193 -3.82 11.88 -17.14
C MET A 193 -4.91 12.04 -18.18
N LYS A 194 -4.55 12.60 -19.34
CA LYS A 194 -5.45 12.84 -20.46
C LYS A 194 -5.57 11.62 -21.35
N THR A 195 -6.77 11.45 -21.93
CA THR A 195 -7.04 10.52 -23.02
C THR A 195 -8.04 11.16 -23.99
N TYR A 196 -8.18 10.61 -25.19
CA TYR A 196 -9.12 11.10 -26.19
C TYR A 196 -10.05 9.96 -26.59
N LEU A 197 -11.34 10.25 -26.65
CA LEU A 197 -12.36 9.36 -27.19
C LEU A 197 -12.78 9.86 -28.58
N GLY A 198 -12.99 8.93 -29.51
CA GLY A 198 -13.34 9.23 -30.89
C GLY A 198 -12.15 9.23 -31.84
N PRO A 199 -12.36 9.52 -33.12
CA PRO A 199 -11.35 9.35 -34.16
C PRO A 199 -10.34 10.49 -34.27
N VAL A 200 -10.54 11.59 -33.57
CA VAL A 200 -9.71 12.81 -33.66
C VAL A 200 -9.38 13.34 -32.28
N ASP A 201 -8.09 13.64 -32.06
CA ASP A 201 -7.62 14.26 -30.83
C ASP A 201 -7.96 15.77 -30.84
N ASN A 202 -9.10 16.11 -30.24
CA ASN A 202 -9.58 17.48 -30.12
C ASN A 202 -10.18 17.74 -28.74
N GLU A 203 -10.56 18.99 -28.44
CA GLU A 203 -11.16 19.36 -27.15
C GLU A 203 -12.48 18.63 -26.85
N GLU A 204 -13.25 18.28 -27.86
CA GLU A 204 -14.52 17.58 -27.72
C GLU A 204 -14.30 16.12 -27.29
N GLY A 205 -13.25 15.47 -27.82
CA GLY A 205 -12.86 14.12 -27.45
C GLY A 205 -12.03 14.03 -26.17
N LEU A 206 -11.62 15.15 -25.55
CA LEU A 206 -10.78 15.16 -24.38
C LEU A 206 -11.49 14.60 -23.14
N HIS A 207 -10.92 13.54 -22.59
CA HIS A 207 -11.33 12.90 -21.35
C HIS A 207 -10.14 12.74 -20.41
N TYR A 208 -10.42 12.32 -19.17
CA TYR A 208 -9.40 12.06 -18.17
C TYR A 208 -9.55 10.66 -17.60
N LEU A 209 -8.43 10.01 -17.33
CA LEU A 209 -8.41 8.86 -16.44
C LEU A 209 -8.63 9.37 -15.01
N ARG A 210 -9.52 8.74 -14.26
CA ARG A 210 -9.88 9.20 -12.90
C ARG A 210 -8.66 9.27 -11.98
N PRO A 211 -8.39 10.38 -11.29
CA PRO A 211 -7.33 10.51 -10.30
C PRO A 211 -7.71 9.93 -8.93
N GLU A 212 -9.00 9.63 -8.72
CA GLU A 212 -9.60 9.05 -7.53
C GLU A 212 -10.90 8.31 -7.89
N THR A 213 -11.35 7.44 -7.01
CA THR A 213 -12.60 6.68 -7.22
C THR A 213 -13.84 7.41 -6.67
N ALA A 214 -13.67 8.43 -5.83
CA ALA A 214 -14.72 9.18 -5.13
C ALA A 214 -15.77 9.80 -6.06
N GLN A 215 -15.33 10.50 -7.12
CA GLN A 215 -16.25 11.26 -7.99
C GLN A 215 -17.24 10.34 -8.70
N GLY A 216 -16.82 9.11 -9.05
CA GLY A 216 -17.72 8.10 -9.59
C GLY A 216 -18.86 7.71 -8.63
N ILE A 217 -18.61 7.79 -7.32
CA ILE A 217 -19.63 7.53 -6.29
C ILE A 217 -20.59 8.74 -6.21
N PHE A 218 -20.07 9.97 -6.15
CA PHE A 218 -20.91 11.15 -6.00
C PHE A 218 -21.90 11.32 -7.15
N VAL A 219 -21.44 11.15 -8.39
CA VAL A 219 -22.35 11.26 -9.57
C VAL A 219 -23.39 10.14 -9.64
N ASN A 220 -23.17 9.04 -8.94
CA ASN A 220 -24.10 7.91 -8.82
C ASN A 220 -24.92 7.91 -7.52
N PHE A 221 -24.71 8.88 -6.63
CA PHE A 221 -25.38 8.94 -5.33
C PHE A 221 -26.90 8.74 -5.43
N LYS A 222 -27.55 9.50 -6.28
CA LYS A 222 -29.01 9.44 -6.46
C LYS A 222 -29.48 8.10 -7.04
N ASN A 223 -28.75 7.57 -8.01
CA ASN A 223 -29.05 6.27 -8.63
C ASN A 223 -28.98 5.16 -7.56
N VAL A 224 -27.89 5.13 -6.82
CA VAL A 224 -27.65 4.11 -5.78
C VAL A 224 -28.65 4.27 -4.63
N GLN A 225 -28.85 5.48 -4.12
CA GLN A 225 -29.79 5.78 -3.06
C GLN A 225 -31.20 5.30 -3.40
N THR A 226 -31.66 5.59 -4.63
CA THR A 226 -33.02 5.24 -5.10
C THR A 226 -33.16 3.73 -5.30
N THR A 227 -32.22 3.10 -6.00
CA THR A 227 -32.31 1.67 -6.35
C THR A 227 -32.09 0.76 -5.16
N SER A 228 -31.20 1.12 -4.24
CA SER A 228 -30.95 0.37 -3.01
C SER A 228 -31.90 0.71 -1.87
N ARG A 229 -32.74 1.76 -2.02
CA ARG A 229 -33.65 2.27 -1.00
C ARG A 229 -32.96 2.63 0.31
N LYS A 230 -31.70 3.06 0.22
CA LYS A 230 -30.93 3.47 1.40
C LYS A 230 -31.29 4.88 1.82
N LYS A 231 -31.13 5.14 3.11
CA LYS A 231 -31.31 6.45 3.75
C LYS A 231 -30.05 6.80 4.53
N PRO A 232 -29.60 8.05 4.55
CA PRO A 232 -28.52 8.45 5.46
C PRO A 232 -28.86 8.13 6.93
N PRO A 233 -27.93 7.57 7.73
CA PRO A 233 -26.56 7.28 7.34
C PRO A 233 -26.43 6.00 6.51
N PHE A 234 -25.77 6.07 5.37
CA PHE A 234 -25.37 4.90 4.58
C PHE A 234 -24.13 5.21 3.74
N GLY A 235 -23.40 4.19 3.32
CA GLY A 235 -22.22 4.36 2.50
C GLY A 235 -22.23 3.56 1.21
N ILE A 236 -21.41 4.01 0.28
CA ILE A 236 -21.11 3.36 -1.00
C ILE A 236 -19.62 3.06 -1.03
N GLY A 237 -19.26 1.78 -1.14
CA GLY A 237 -17.87 1.33 -1.26
C GLY A 237 -17.52 1.00 -2.70
N GLN A 238 -16.30 1.32 -3.10
CA GLN A 238 -15.73 1.03 -4.41
C GLN A 238 -14.29 0.57 -4.31
N LEU A 239 -13.95 -0.41 -5.14
CA LEU A 239 -12.57 -0.82 -5.41
C LEU A 239 -12.23 -0.41 -6.84
N GLY A 240 -11.05 0.15 -7.08
CA GLY A 240 -10.71 0.44 -8.46
C GLY A 240 -9.37 1.11 -8.66
N LYS A 241 -8.92 1.10 -9.91
CA LYS A 241 -7.73 1.82 -10.34
C LYS A 241 -7.98 3.31 -10.40
N ALA A 242 -6.97 4.07 -9.99
CA ALA A 242 -6.86 5.51 -10.16
C ALA A 242 -5.50 5.86 -10.77
N PHE A 243 -5.39 7.05 -11.37
CA PHE A 243 -4.27 7.45 -12.19
C PHE A 243 -3.85 8.88 -11.85
N ARG A 244 -2.61 9.06 -11.43
CA ARG A 244 -2.04 10.38 -11.18
C ARG A 244 -0.73 10.53 -11.93
N ASN A 245 -0.58 11.62 -12.67
CA ASN A 245 0.64 11.91 -13.39
C ASN A 245 1.74 12.40 -12.44
N GLU A 246 2.22 11.48 -11.59
CA GLU A 246 3.22 11.77 -10.56
C GLU A 246 4.52 12.28 -11.18
N ILE A 247 5.06 13.36 -10.62
CA ILE A 247 6.31 13.98 -11.03
C ILE A 247 7.50 13.18 -10.53
N THR A 248 7.46 12.82 -9.23
CA THR A 248 8.49 12.07 -8.53
C THR A 248 7.96 10.73 -8.02
N PRO A 249 7.57 9.82 -8.92
CA PRO A 249 7.15 8.49 -8.51
C PRO A 249 8.35 7.72 -7.92
N GLY A 250 8.11 6.91 -6.89
CA GLY A 250 9.20 6.19 -6.23
C GLY A 250 8.78 5.38 -5.02
N ASN A 251 9.79 4.94 -4.26
CA ASN A 251 9.62 4.13 -3.08
C ASN A 251 8.83 2.84 -3.36
N PHE A 252 9.32 2.05 -4.34
CA PHE A 252 8.68 0.80 -4.76
C PHE A 252 7.22 1.04 -5.19
N ILE A 253 6.25 0.32 -4.63
CA ILE A 253 4.82 0.47 -4.94
C ILE A 253 4.10 1.54 -4.11
N PHE A 254 4.83 2.33 -3.31
CA PHE A 254 4.24 3.37 -2.47
C PHE A 254 3.69 4.55 -3.28
N ARG A 255 4.46 5.04 -4.29
CA ARG A 255 4.03 6.15 -5.16
C ARG A 255 4.21 5.78 -6.62
N THR A 256 3.12 5.45 -7.27
CA THR A 256 3.04 5.00 -8.65
C THR A 256 2.03 5.85 -9.43
N ARG A 257 2.13 5.88 -10.75
CA ARG A 257 1.18 6.64 -11.60
C ARG A 257 -0.15 5.93 -11.79
N GLU A 258 -0.14 4.61 -11.73
CA GLU A 258 -1.32 3.76 -11.73
C GLU A 258 -1.35 3.01 -10.40
N PHE A 259 -2.41 3.13 -9.63
CA PHE A 259 -2.57 2.51 -8.32
C PHE A 259 -4.02 2.06 -8.11
N GLU A 260 -4.29 1.36 -7.03
CA GLU A 260 -5.65 0.96 -6.68
C GLU A 260 -6.06 1.57 -5.35
N GLN A 261 -7.31 2.06 -5.31
CA GLN A 261 -7.97 2.56 -4.11
C GLN A 261 -9.09 1.60 -3.69
N MET A 262 -9.32 1.58 -2.39
CA MET A 262 -10.48 0.99 -1.73
C MET A 262 -11.14 2.14 -0.98
N GLU A 263 -12.27 2.65 -1.48
CA GLU A 263 -12.82 3.94 -1.06
C GLU A 263 -14.28 3.81 -0.65
N ILE A 264 -14.67 4.58 0.33
CA ILE A 264 -16.01 4.66 0.85
C ILE A 264 -16.44 6.12 0.88
N GLU A 265 -17.64 6.40 0.38
CA GLU A 265 -18.32 7.65 0.64
C GLU A 265 -19.51 7.35 1.55
N TYR A 266 -19.41 7.76 2.80
CA TYR A 266 -20.42 7.53 3.82
C TYR A 266 -21.24 8.78 4.05
N PHE A 267 -22.50 8.74 3.59
CA PHE A 267 -23.44 9.87 3.56
C PHE A 267 -24.19 9.93 4.89
N VAL A 268 -24.13 11.09 5.55
CA VAL A 268 -24.71 11.30 6.88
C VAL A 268 -25.52 12.61 6.96
N PRO A 269 -26.48 12.73 7.92
CA PRO A 269 -27.01 14.03 8.29
C PRO A 269 -25.87 14.94 8.78
N PRO A 270 -25.85 16.24 8.41
CA PRO A 270 -24.75 17.14 8.79
C PRO A 270 -24.40 17.16 10.28
N ALA A 271 -25.42 17.11 11.16
CA ALA A 271 -25.23 17.12 12.60
C ALA A 271 -24.52 15.88 13.15
N ASP A 272 -24.61 14.75 12.46
CA ASP A 272 -24.07 13.47 12.92
C ASP A 272 -22.65 13.19 12.38
N ALA A 273 -22.17 14.06 11.47
CA ALA A 273 -20.88 13.88 10.79
C ALA A 273 -19.68 13.70 11.75
N PRO A 274 -19.52 14.47 12.85
CA PRO A 274 -18.39 14.30 13.76
C PRO A 274 -18.36 12.91 14.41
N GLN A 275 -19.52 12.40 14.84
CA GLN A 275 -19.61 11.08 15.49
C GLN A 275 -19.26 9.94 14.51
N HIS A 276 -19.77 10.04 13.27
CA HIS A 276 -19.47 9.05 12.23
C HIS A 276 -18.01 9.11 11.80
N PHE A 277 -17.41 10.30 11.73
CA PHE A 277 -16.00 10.48 11.45
C PHE A 277 -15.12 9.75 12.45
N ASP A 278 -15.32 10.02 13.75
CA ASP A 278 -14.52 9.37 14.81
C ASP A 278 -14.68 7.85 14.79
N ARG A 279 -15.89 7.34 14.54
CA ARG A 279 -16.13 5.90 14.39
C ARG A 279 -15.37 5.29 13.21
N TRP A 280 -15.38 5.94 12.04
CA TRP A 280 -14.67 5.47 10.87
C TRP A 280 -13.15 5.43 11.08
N VAL A 281 -12.59 6.39 11.82
CA VAL A 281 -11.17 6.38 12.19
C VAL A 281 -10.83 5.11 12.98
N GLU A 282 -11.65 4.74 13.97
CA GLU A 282 -11.42 3.53 14.77
C GLU A 282 -11.67 2.25 13.97
N ASP A 283 -12.74 2.19 13.16
CA ASP A 283 -13.04 1.02 12.32
C ASP A 283 -11.88 0.74 11.34
N CYS A 284 -11.31 1.78 10.73
CA CYS A 284 -10.17 1.66 9.81
C CYS A 284 -8.88 1.24 10.51
N TRP A 285 -8.57 1.83 11.67
CA TRP A 285 -7.44 1.44 12.49
C TRP A 285 -7.50 -0.05 12.87
N ASN A 286 -8.64 -0.47 13.39
CA ASN A 286 -8.86 -1.83 13.85
C ASN A 286 -8.75 -2.84 12.70
N TRP A 287 -9.12 -2.47 11.47
CA TRP A 287 -9.00 -3.34 10.32
C TRP A 287 -7.54 -3.68 9.99
N PHE A 288 -6.62 -2.70 10.06
CA PHE A 288 -5.20 -2.96 9.85
C PHE A 288 -4.60 -3.84 10.95
N VAL A 289 -4.93 -3.55 12.21
CA VAL A 289 -4.43 -4.31 13.37
C VAL A 289 -4.98 -5.75 13.35
N ASP A 290 -6.27 -5.94 13.06
CA ASP A 290 -6.90 -7.26 12.94
C ASP A 290 -6.25 -8.12 11.84
N LEU A 291 -5.73 -7.51 10.78
CA LEU A 291 -5.05 -8.19 9.69
C LEU A 291 -3.52 -8.30 9.88
N GLY A 292 -3.02 -7.98 11.09
CA GLY A 292 -1.67 -8.30 11.52
C GLY A 292 -0.65 -7.18 11.42
N ILE A 293 -1.06 -5.92 11.18
CA ILE A 293 -0.14 -4.78 11.33
C ILE A 293 0.08 -4.51 12.83
N ASP A 294 1.34 -4.40 13.23
CA ASP A 294 1.69 -4.02 14.59
C ASP A 294 1.21 -2.60 14.89
N PRO A 295 0.38 -2.40 15.94
CA PRO A 295 -0.09 -1.06 16.29
C PRO A 295 1.03 -0.07 16.63
N ASP A 296 2.21 -0.53 17.04
CA ASP A 296 3.37 0.32 17.29
C ASP A 296 3.99 0.87 15.96
N HIS A 297 3.66 0.27 14.82
CA HIS A 297 4.05 0.72 13.48
C HIS A 297 2.98 1.61 12.82
N LEU A 298 1.84 1.86 13.49
CA LEU A 298 0.76 2.74 13.02
C LEU A 298 0.69 4.02 13.84
N ARG A 299 0.23 5.09 13.23
CA ARG A 299 -0.19 6.29 13.96
C ARG A 299 -1.37 6.99 13.28
N LYS A 300 -2.14 7.73 14.08
CA LYS A 300 -3.14 8.68 13.60
C LYS A 300 -2.48 10.05 13.51
N PHE A 301 -2.47 10.65 12.33
CA PHE A 301 -1.95 11.99 12.08
C PHE A 301 -3.13 12.92 11.77
N ASP A 302 -3.43 13.85 12.68
CA ASP A 302 -4.45 14.88 12.44
C ASP A 302 -3.83 15.95 11.54
N VAL A 303 -4.31 16.01 10.29
CA VAL A 303 -3.75 16.91 9.27
C VAL A 303 -4.04 18.36 9.67
N PRO A 304 -3.01 19.24 9.76
CA PRO A 304 -3.17 20.65 10.06
C PRO A 304 -4.16 21.32 9.10
N LYS A 305 -4.91 22.31 9.59
CA LYS A 305 -6.01 22.93 8.83
C LYS A 305 -5.54 23.55 7.50
N ASP A 306 -4.36 24.09 7.47
CA ASP A 306 -3.72 24.73 6.31
C ASP A 306 -3.16 23.73 5.29
N GLU A 307 -2.98 22.48 5.68
CA GLU A 307 -2.52 21.39 4.81
C GLU A 307 -3.69 20.54 4.26
N ARG A 308 -4.91 20.71 4.78
CA ARG A 308 -6.09 19.95 4.36
C ARG A 308 -6.50 20.28 2.94
N ALA A 309 -7.04 19.29 2.24
CA ALA A 309 -7.70 19.51 0.97
C ALA A 309 -8.85 20.54 1.14
N HIS A 310 -9.06 21.37 0.13
CA HIS A 310 -10.02 22.48 0.15
C HIS A 310 -11.48 22.08 0.42
N TYR A 311 -11.81 20.81 0.25
CA TYR A 311 -13.12 20.23 0.51
C TYR A 311 -13.26 19.64 1.92
N SER A 312 -12.19 19.55 2.69
CA SER A 312 -12.19 18.84 3.98
C SER A 312 -12.23 19.78 5.17
N ASP A 313 -13.22 19.58 6.04
CA ASP A 313 -13.30 20.25 7.34
C ASP A 313 -12.34 19.60 8.37
N ARG A 314 -12.20 18.27 8.32
CA ARG A 314 -11.28 17.49 9.16
C ARG A 314 -10.70 16.32 8.39
N THR A 315 -9.40 16.08 8.54
CA THR A 315 -8.71 14.92 7.95
C THR A 315 -7.82 14.27 8.98
N ILE A 316 -7.90 12.94 9.08
CA ILE A 316 -6.94 12.10 9.82
C ILE A 316 -6.32 11.12 8.84
N ASP A 317 -5.00 11.11 8.76
CA ASP A 317 -4.27 10.08 8.03
C ASP A 317 -3.86 8.96 9.00
N LEU A 318 -4.10 7.72 8.58
CA LEU A 318 -3.44 6.57 9.18
C LEU A 318 -2.13 6.35 8.47
N GLU A 319 -1.03 6.54 9.19
CA GLU A 319 0.31 6.39 8.67
C GLU A 319 0.99 5.13 9.21
N TYR A 320 1.82 4.52 8.37
CA TYR A 320 2.66 3.38 8.71
C TYR A 320 4.14 3.78 8.70
N GLN A 321 4.92 3.18 9.59
CA GLN A 321 6.36 3.42 9.71
C GLN A 321 7.14 2.63 8.65
N PHE A 322 7.13 3.13 7.41
CA PHE A 322 7.86 2.51 6.30
C PHE A 322 9.38 2.59 6.44
N GLY A 323 9.89 3.56 7.20
CA GLY A 323 11.33 3.80 7.32
C GLY A 323 11.93 4.54 6.11
N PHE A 324 11.13 5.30 5.37
CA PHE A 324 11.61 6.18 4.31
C PHE A 324 12.53 7.28 4.85
N ALA A 325 13.32 7.91 3.97
CA ALA A 325 14.05 9.12 4.31
C ALA A 325 13.10 10.22 4.84
N GLY A 326 13.58 11.01 5.79
CA GLY A 326 12.77 12.00 6.48
C GLY A 326 12.17 11.47 7.79
N SER A 327 10.86 11.60 7.96
CA SER A 327 10.16 11.17 9.18
C SER A 327 10.08 9.64 9.35
N GLY A 328 10.25 8.89 8.24
CA GLY A 328 10.09 7.44 8.21
C GLY A 328 8.62 6.99 8.08
N TRP A 329 7.68 7.89 8.31
CA TRP A 329 6.24 7.62 8.22
C TRP A 329 5.70 7.90 6.82
N GLY A 330 4.66 7.17 6.45
CA GLY A 330 3.95 7.36 5.18
C GLY A 330 2.49 7.01 5.32
N GLU A 331 1.64 7.80 4.68
CA GLU A 331 0.20 7.63 4.64
C GLU A 331 -0.18 6.29 4.01
N LEU A 332 -0.97 5.48 4.72
CA LEU A 332 -1.66 4.29 4.23
C LEU A 332 -3.01 4.64 3.63
N MET A 333 -3.73 5.49 4.33
CA MET A 333 -5.06 5.95 3.98
C MET A 333 -5.37 7.28 4.67
N GLY A 334 -6.29 8.03 4.09
CA GLY A 334 -6.88 9.22 4.69
C GLY A 334 -8.35 8.99 5.07
N ILE A 335 -8.80 9.63 6.13
CA ILE A 335 -10.21 9.75 6.49
C ILE A 335 -10.56 11.23 6.51
N ALA A 336 -11.46 11.68 5.62
CA ALA A 336 -11.84 13.07 5.47
C ALA A 336 -13.33 13.30 5.78
N ASN A 337 -13.65 14.40 6.46
CA ASN A 337 -15.00 14.95 6.47
C ASN A 337 -15.09 15.95 5.32
N ARG A 338 -15.65 15.54 4.19
CA ARG A 338 -15.78 16.33 2.95
C ARG A 338 -16.96 17.30 2.98
N THR A 339 -17.70 17.34 4.08
CA THR A 339 -18.95 18.11 4.19
C THR A 339 -19.94 17.74 3.06
N ASP A 340 -20.70 18.68 2.55
CA ASP A 340 -21.56 18.52 1.35
C ASP A 340 -20.89 19.03 0.06
N PHE A 341 -19.59 19.32 0.11
CA PHE A 341 -18.85 20.01 -0.96
C PHE A 341 -19.03 19.37 -2.34
N ASP A 342 -18.78 18.04 -2.45
CA ASP A 342 -18.83 17.35 -3.73
C ASP A 342 -20.26 17.26 -4.29
N LEU A 343 -21.24 16.91 -3.45
CA LEU A 343 -22.64 16.87 -3.87
C LEU A 343 -23.13 18.25 -4.33
N GLN A 344 -22.78 19.31 -3.60
CA GLN A 344 -23.11 20.70 -4.01
C GLN A 344 -22.43 21.08 -5.32
N SER A 345 -21.19 20.68 -5.51
CA SER A 345 -20.44 20.92 -6.75
C SER A 345 -21.11 20.26 -7.95
N HIS A 346 -21.57 19.01 -7.79
CA HIS A 346 -22.28 18.29 -8.82
C HIS A 346 -23.72 18.81 -9.04
N ILE A 347 -24.43 19.22 -7.98
CA ILE A 347 -25.73 19.91 -8.12
C ILE A 347 -25.55 21.17 -9.00
N LYS A 348 -24.54 21.98 -8.69
CA LYS A 348 -24.24 23.20 -9.45
C LYS A 348 -23.81 22.91 -10.89
N GLY A 349 -23.02 21.88 -11.11
CA GLY A 349 -22.49 21.53 -12.43
C GLY A 349 -23.52 20.86 -13.35
N SER A 350 -24.37 20.00 -12.81
CA SER A 350 -25.34 19.21 -13.59
C SER A 350 -26.76 19.83 -13.61
N GLY A 351 -27.12 20.59 -12.59
CA GLY A 351 -28.48 21.01 -12.34
C GLY A 351 -29.40 19.96 -11.71
N GLU A 352 -28.88 18.77 -11.41
CA GLU A 352 -29.63 17.67 -10.79
C GLU A 352 -29.72 17.83 -9.27
N ASP A 353 -30.87 17.47 -8.66
CA ASP A 353 -31.06 17.51 -7.20
C ASP A 353 -30.48 16.26 -6.53
N LEU A 354 -29.35 16.41 -5.85
CA LEU A 354 -28.70 15.36 -5.05
C LEU A 354 -29.03 15.47 -3.55
N SER A 355 -30.03 16.28 -3.16
CA SER A 355 -30.49 16.35 -1.79
C SER A 355 -31.25 15.09 -1.36
N PHE A 356 -31.28 14.84 -0.05
CA PHE A 356 -32.12 13.83 0.57
C PHE A 356 -33.30 14.48 1.29
N PHE A 357 -34.49 13.90 1.13
CA PHE A 357 -35.69 14.28 1.88
C PHE A 357 -35.97 13.24 2.96
N ASP A 358 -35.86 13.65 4.20
CA ASP A 358 -36.16 12.80 5.35
C ASP A 358 -37.64 12.87 5.70
N GLN A 359 -38.40 11.84 5.32
CA GLN A 359 -39.85 11.77 5.52
C GLN A 359 -40.27 11.89 7.00
N PRO A 360 -39.57 11.25 7.98
CA PRO A 360 -39.93 11.36 9.39
C PRO A 360 -39.85 12.77 9.96
N THR A 361 -38.84 13.54 9.59
CA THR A 361 -38.62 14.91 10.08
C THR A 361 -39.27 15.96 9.18
N GLY A 362 -39.54 15.63 7.92
CA GLY A 362 -39.97 16.57 6.88
C GLY A 362 -38.86 17.49 6.39
N GLU A 363 -37.63 17.26 6.79
CA GLU A 363 -36.48 18.07 6.41
C GLU A 363 -35.86 17.64 5.07
N ARG A 364 -35.29 18.59 4.37
CA ARG A 364 -34.48 18.36 3.16
C ARG A 364 -33.08 18.91 3.38
N TYR A 365 -32.06 18.08 3.12
CA TYR A 365 -30.67 18.49 3.25
C TYR A 365 -29.79 17.80 2.20
N VAL A 366 -28.62 18.37 1.91
CA VAL A 366 -27.56 17.68 1.18
C VAL A 366 -26.71 16.95 2.21
N PRO A 367 -26.54 15.63 2.11
CA PRO A 367 -25.76 14.87 3.08
C PRO A 367 -24.31 15.34 3.16
N TYR A 368 -23.75 15.32 4.37
CA TYR A 368 -22.30 15.37 4.58
C TYR A 368 -21.69 14.02 4.26
N VAL A 369 -20.44 14.03 3.86
CA VAL A 369 -19.71 12.83 3.42
C VAL A 369 -18.51 12.60 4.31
N ILE A 370 -18.42 11.40 4.87
CA ILE A 370 -17.20 10.89 5.50
C ILE A 370 -16.55 9.92 4.52
N GLU A 371 -15.30 10.20 4.16
CA GLU A 371 -14.53 9.47 3.17
C GLU A 371 -13.36 8.72 3.81
N PRO A 372 -13.46 7.42 4.08
CA PRO A 372 -12.30 6.56 4.27
C PRO A 372 -11.72 6.12 2.91
N SER A 373 -10.51 6.58 2.57
CA SER A 373 -9.83 6.28 1.31
C SER A 373 -8.53 5.52 1.55
N PHE A 374 -8.53 4.22 1.24
CA PHE A 374 -7.39 3.32 1.44
C PHE A 374 -6.55 3.20 0.17
N GLY A 375 -5.24 3.36 0.29
CA GLY A 375 -4.31 2.99 -0.76
C GLY A 375 -4.06 1.48 -0.75
N LEU A 376 -4.67 0.71 -1.66
CA LEU A 376 -4.47 -0.76 -1.71
C LEU A 376 -2.99 -1.12 -1.91
N THR A 377 -2.29 -0.43 -2.81
CA THR A 377 -0.87 -0.68 -3.10
C THR A 377 0.03 -0.37 -1.90
N ARG A 378 -0.26 0.70 -1.17
CA ARG A 378 0.42 1.06 0.08
C ARG A 378 0.13 0.07 1.19
N SER A 379 -1.13 -0.35 1.35
CA SER A 379 -1.54 -1.39 2.31
C SER A 379 -0.83 -2.71 2.04
N LEU A 380 -0.76 -3.15 0.77
CA LEU A 380 -0.03 -4.35 0.39
C LEU A 380 1.46 -4.26 0.77
N MET A 381 2.08 -3.11 0.53
CA MET A 381 3.47 -2.87 0.91
C MET A 381 3.67 -2.93 2.44
N ALA A 382 2.77 -2.30 3.21
CA ALA A 382 2.83 -2.32 4.67
C ALA A 382 2.66 -3.75 5.22
N PHE A 383 1.68 -4.52 4.73
CA PHE A 383 1.51 -5.92 5.13
C PHE A 383 2.74 -6.78 4.83
N LEU A 384 3.43 -6.55 3.70
CA LEU A 384 4.65 -7.28 3.37
C LEU A 384 5.83 -6.90 4.28
N ILE A 385 5.99 -5.62 4.60
CA ILE A 385 7.08 -5.13 5.46
C ILE A 385 6.85 -5.63 6.90
N ASP A 386 5.65 -5.51 7.40
CA ASP A 386 5.30 -5.91 8.78
C ASP A 386 5.38 -7.42 8.98
N ALA A 387 5.00 -8.18 7.95
CA ALA A 387 5.08 -9.65 7.98
C ALA A 387 6.50 -10.20 7.80
N TYR A 388 7.48 -9.38 7.36
CA TYR A 388 8.82 -9.86 7.11
C TYR A 388 9.60 -10.10 8.41
N HIS A 389 10.02 -11.35 8.61
CA HIS A 389 10.84 -11.73 9.76
C HIS A 389 12.01 -12.64 9.35
N GLU A 390 13.09 -12.55 10.11
CA GLU A 390 14.19 -13.51 10.08
C GLU A 390 14.27 -14.19 11.43
N ASP A 391 14.26 -15.52 11.44
CA ASP A 391 14.43 -16.33 12.62
C ASP A 391 15.33 -17.54 12.34
N GLU A 392 15.39 -18.50 13.24
CA GLU A 392 16.17 -19.71 13.10
C GLU A 392 15.26 -20.95 13.07
N ALA A 393 15.62 -21.91 12.24
CA ALA A 393 14.91 -23.17 12.16
C ALA A 393 15.84 -24.37 12.14
N PRO A 394 15.42 -25.48 12.75
CA PRO A 394 16.20 -26.73 12.77
C PRO A 394 16.56 -27.20 11.35
N ASN A 395 17.77 -27.71 11.18
CA ASN A 395 18.22 -28.32 9.95
C ASN A 395 18.45 -29.83 10.08
N ALA A 396 18.60 -30.52 8.95
CA ALA A 396 18.77 -31.99 8.91
C ALA A 396 20.07 -32.49 9.52
N LYS A 397 21.01 -31.59 9.88
CA LYS A 397 22.30 -31.95 10.49
C LYS A 397 22.32 -31.77 12.01
N GLY A 398 21.15 -31.43 12.61
CA GLY A 398 21.02 -31.20 14.06
C GLY A 398 21.48 -29.80 14.53
N GLY A 399 21.73 -28.89 13.59
CA GLY A 399 21.97 -27.46 13.84
C GLY A 399 20.75 -26.60 13.46
N VAL A 400 20.98 -25.30 13.42
CA VAL A 400 19.97 -24.31 12.99
C VAL A 400 20.44 -23.56 11.74
N ASP A 401 19.49 -23.19 10.86
CA ASP A 401 19.73 -22.35 9.71
C ASP A 401 18.86 -21.08 9.84
N LYS A 402 19.34 -19.95 9.34
CA LYS A 402 18.51 -18.75 9.19
C LYS A 402 17.31 -19.05 8.32
N ARG A 403 16.15 -18.56 8.76
CA ARG A 403 14.88 -18.68 8.07
C ARG A 403 14.31 -17.28 7.78
N THR A 404 14.03 -16.99 6.51
CA THR A 404 13.19 -15.87 6.12
C THR A 404 11.74 -16.34 6.10
N VAL A 405 10.85 -15.60 6.74
CA VAL A 405 9.42 -15.92 6.80
C VAL A 405 8.57 -14.65 6.64
N LEU A 406 7.51 -14.74 5.83
CA LEU A 406 6.44 -13.76 5.81
C LEU A 406 5.33 -14.23 6.75
N ARG A 407 5.21 -13.59 7.92
CA ARG A 407 4.15 -13.89 8.91
C ARG A 407 2.85 -13.17 8.59
N LEU A 408 2.42 -13.26 7.33
CA LEU A 408 1.14 -12.73 6.89
C LEU A 408 -0.01 -13.36 7.68
N ASP A 409 -1.03 -12.55 8.01
CA ASP A 409 -2.29 -13.12 8.46
C ASP A 409 -2.76 -14.18 7.46
N ARG A 410 -3.28 -15.31 7.95
CA ARG A 410 -3.70 -16.43 7.10
C ARG A 410 -4.74 -16.03 6.07
N ARG A 411 -5.59 -15.03 6.39
CA ARG A 411 -6.58 -14.46 5.45
C ARG A 411 -5.92 -13.77 4.26
N LEU A 412 -4.72 -13.19 4.45
CA LEU A 412 -3.98 -12.48 3.41
C LEU A 412 -3.02 -13.39 2.62
N ALA A 413 -2.53 -14.50 3.20
CA ALA A 413 -1.56 -15.38 2.57
C ALA A 413 -1.95 -15.77 1.13
N PRO A 414 -1.05 -15.62 0.14
CA PRO A 414 -1.35 -15.95 -1.26
C PRO A 414 -1.72 -17.42 -1.46
N VAL A 415 -0.95 -18.32 -0.84
CA VAL A 415 -1.18 -19.73 -0.81
C VAL A 415 -1.61 -20.12 0.60
N LYS A 416 -2.72 -20.84 0.73
CA LYS A 416 -3.26 -21.21 2.05
C LYS A 416 -2.65 -22.50 2.59
N VAL A 417 -2.40 -23.46 1.71
CA VAL A 417 -1.90 -24.77 2.03
C VAL A 417 -0.86 -25.20 0.98
N ALA A 418 0.25 -25.77 1.40
CA ALA A 418 1.17 -26.42 0.48
C ALA A 418 1.20 -27.93 0.76
N VAL A 419 1.01 -28.75 -0.27
CA VAL A 419 1.10 -30.22 -0.17
C VAL A 419 2.47 -30.67 -0.68
N LEU A 420 3.24 -31.32 0.20
CA LEU A 420 4.64 -31.62 0.02
C LEU A 420 4.91 -33.13 0.28
N PRO A 421 4.91 -33.99 -0.77
CA PRO A 421 5.32 -35.39 -0.54
C PRO A 421 6.75 -35.47 -0.05
N LEU A 422 7.04 -36.29 0.97
CA LEU A 422 8.37 -36.41 1.60
C LEU A 422 9.47 -36.70 0.57
N SER A 423 9.16 -37.54 -0.42
CA SER A 423 10.06 -37.85 -1.54
C SER A 423 9.30 -37.96 -2.87
N LYS A 424 10.04 -37.88 -3.99
CA LYS A 424 9.50 -38.06 -5.36
C LYS A 424 9.20 -39.50 -5.74
N LYS A 425 9.02 -40.40 -4.78
CA LYS A 425 8.70 -41.79 -5.10
C LYS A 425 7.27 -41.95 -5.58
N ASP A 426 7.09 -42.81 -6.59
CA ASP A 426 5.79 -43.09 -7.17
C ASP A 426 4.77 -43.64 -6.17
N THR A 427 5.25 -44.13 -5.03
CA THR A 427 4.38 -44.58 -3.93
C THR A 427 3.71 -43.44 -3.16
N LEU A 428 4.30 -42.24 -3.08
CA LEU A 428 3.78 -41.10 -2.33
C LEU A 428 3.05 -40.10 -3.21
N THR A 429 3.52 -39.94 -4.44
CA THR A 429 3.05 -38.90 -5.37
C THR A 429 1.55 -38.98 -5.64
N PRO A 430 0.92 -40.14 -5.94
CA PRO A 430 -0.53 -40.21 -6.20
C PRO A 430 -1.39 -39.76 -5.01
N THR A 431 -1.00 -40.16 -3.79
CA THR A 431 -1.74 -39.76 -2.58
C THR A 431 -1.60 -38.27 -2.34
N ALA A 432 -0.38 -37.71 -2.50
CA ALA A 432 -0.15 -36.28 -2.33
C ALA A 432 -0.88 -35.43 -3.39
N GLU A 433 -0.91 -35.87 -4.65
CA GLU A 433 -1.65 -35.20 -5.71
C GLU A 433 -3.15 -35.21 -5.44
N LYS A 434 -3.69 -36.35 -4.96
CA LYS A 434 -5.10 -36.45 -4.59
C LYS A 434 -5.42 -35.49 -3.43
N VAL A 435 -4.63 -35.47 -2.37
CA VAL A 435 -4.81 -34.52 -1.25
C VAL A 435 -4.76 -33.08 -1.76
N ALA A 436 -3.80 -32.73 -2.61
CA ALA A 436 -3.72 -31.38 -3.17
C ALA A 436 -4.96 -31.04 -4.02
N GLN A 437 -5.44 -31.98 -4.83
CA GLN A 437 -6.63 -31.78 -5.66
C GLN A 437 -7.89 -31.60 -4.81
N ASP A 438 -8.08 -32.40 -3.78
CA ASP A 438 -9.23 -32.31 -2.88
C ASP A 438 -9.25 -30.95 -2.14
N LEU A 439 -8.10 -30.43 -1.72
CA LEU A 439 -7.98 -29.12 -1.04
C LEU A 439 -8.12 -27.94 -1.99
N ARG A 440 -7.75 -28.06 -3.28
CA ARG A 440 -7.89 -26.98 -4.29
C ARG A 440 -9.34 -26.56 -4.53
N GLY A 441 -10.31 -27.42 -4.23
CA GLY A 441 -11.73 -27.06 -4.29
C GLY A 441 -12.13 -25.96 -3.28
N LEU A 442 -11.31 -25.71 -2.26
CA LEU A 442 -11.60 -24.77 -1.18
C LEU A 442 -10.62 -23.61 -1.09
N TRP A 443 -9.34 -23.85 -1.37
CA TRP A 443 -8.27 -22.88 -1.17
C TRP A 443 -7.29 -22.85 -2.33
N ASN A 444 -6.48 -21.79 -2.40
CA ASN A 444 -5.27 -21.76 -3.23
C ASN A 444 -4.22 -22.70 -2.62
N VAL A 445 -3.90 -23.77 -3.32
CA VAL A 445 -3.02 -24.85 -2.84
C VAL A 445 -1.81 -25.03 -3.76
N ASP A 446 -0.61 -24.90 -3.19
CA ASP A 446 0.63 -25.24 -3.87
C ASP A 446 0.96 -26.73 -3.73
N TYR A 447 1.59 -27.31 -4.76
CA TYR A 447 2.06 -28.67 -4.77
C TYR A 447 3.52 -28.69 -5.23
N ASP A 448 4.45 -29.04 -4.34
CA ASP A 448 5.88 -28.94 -4.63
C ASP A 448 6.61 -30.26 -4.32
N ILE A 449 7.27 -30.80 -5.35
CA ILE A 449 8.12 -32.00 -5.29
C ILE A 449 9.60 -31.70 -5.53
N SER A 450 9.97 -30.40 -5.70
CA SER A 450 11.29 -30.01 -6.16
C SER A 450 12.31 -29.85 -5.03
N GLY A 451 13.28 -30.76 -4.95
CA GLY A 451 14.36 -30.72 -3.98
C GLY A 451 14.02 -31.38 -2.63
N ALA A 452 14.87 -31.21 -1.62
CA ALA A 452 14.67 -31.75 -0.29
C ALA A 452 13.53 -31.10 0.45
N ILE A 453 12.81 -31.83 1.32
CA ILE A 453 11.63 -31.36 2.06
C ILE A 453 11.90 -30.05 2.85
N GLY A 454 13.03 -29.93 3.52
CA GLY A 454 13.40 -28.74 4.27
C GLY A 454 13.51 -27.49 3.39
N ARG A 455 14.00 -27.61 2.13
CA ARG A 455 14.04 -26.49 1.18
C ARG A 455 12.64 -26.10 0.71
N ARG A 456 11.72 -27.06 0.59
CA ARG A 456 10.33 -26.81 0.23
C ARG A 456 9.59 -26.06 1.34
N TYR A 457 9.78 -26.44 2.59
CA TYR A 457 9.27 -25.66 3.73
C TYR A 457 9.78 -24.21 3.70
N ARG A 458 11.10 -24.00 3.45
CA ARG A 458 11.65 -22.64 3.37
C ARG A 458 11.02 -21.81 2.26
N ARG A 459 10.74 -22.41 1.10
CA ARG A 459 10.02 -21.70 0.03
C ARG A 459 8.62 -21.27 0.44
N GLN A 460 7.92 -22.11 1.20
CA GLN A 460 6.59 -21.81 1.70
C GLN A 460 6.63 -20.77 2.84
N ASP A 461 7.60 -20.84 3.73
CA ASP A 461 7.84 -19.85 4.76
C ASP A 461 8.06 -18.44 4.12
N GLU A 462 8.89 -18.36 3.06
CA GLU A 462 9.22 -17.10 2.36
C GLU A 462 8.03 -16.47 1.62
N ILE A 463 7.00 -17.21 1.28
CA ILE A 463 5.79 -16.70 0.62
C ILE A 463 4.59 -16.59 1.56
N GLY A 464 4.80 -16.93 2.84
CA GLY A 464 3.79 -16.75 3.88
C GLY A 464 2.71 -17.82 3.93
N THR A 465 2.92 -19.01 3.36
CA THR A 465 1.96 -20.13 3.43
C THR A 465 1.76 -20.59 4.87
N PRO A 466 0.55 -20.51 5.46
CA PRO A 466 0.33 -20.80 6.87
C PRO A 466 0.46 -22.29 7.22
N PHE A 467 0.09 -23.20 6.31
CA PHE A 467 0.10 -24.64 6.57
C PHE A 467 0.80 -25.42 5.45
N CYS A 468 1.69 -26.33 5.85
CA CYS A 468 2.29 -27.29 4.95
C CYS A 468 1.83 -28.71 5.34
N VAL A 469 1.27 -29.43 4.38
CA VAL A 469 0.80 -30.82 4.52
C VAL A 469 1.83 -31.75 3.90
N THR A 470 2.47 -32.59 4.72
CA THR A 470 3.46 -33.56 4.24
C THR A 470 2.85 -34.96 4.17
N VAL A 471 2.94 -35.55 2.98
CA VAL A 471 2.62 -36.96 2.74
C VAL A 471 3.92 -37.74 2.81
N ASP A 472 4.01 -38.65 3.76
CA ASP A 472 5.20 -39.44 4.07
C ASP A 472 4.94 -40.97 3.90
N PHE A 473 5.90 -41.82 4.27
CA PHE A 473 5.73 -43.25 4.12
C PHE A 473 4.72 -43.84 5.09
N ASP A 474 4.64 -43.26 6.32
CA ASP A 474 3.66 -43.70 7.31
C ASP A 474 2.23 -43.41 6.87
N THR A 475 2.04 -42.41 6.00
CA THR A 475 0.71 -42.08 5.37
C THR A 475 0.12 -43.26 4.63
N LEU A 476 0.96 -44.17 4.08
CA LEU A 476 0.49 -45.34 3.34
C LEU A 476 -0.11 -46.41 4.27
N ASP A 477 0.30 -46.41 5.54
CA ASP A 477 -0.12 -47.39 6.55
C ASP A 477 -1.25 -46.83 7.43
N ASP A 478 -1.15 -45.56 7.89
CA ASP A 478 -2.05 -44.95 8.88
C ASP A 478 -3.11 -44.01 8.26
N HIS A 479 -3.05 -43.77 6.94
CA HIS A 479 -3.93 -42.87 6.22
C HIS A 479 -4.00 -41.47 6.85
N ALA A 480 -2.86 -40.96 7.37
CA ALA A 480 -2.72 -39.65 7.95
C ALA A 480 -1.58 -38.85 7.31
N VAL A 481 -1.58 -37.55 7.46
CA VAL A 481 -0.55 -36.62 6.94
C VAL A 481 0.01 -35.81 8.09
N THR A 482 1.22 -35.28 7.93
CA THR A 482 1.79 -34.32 8.86
C THR A 482 1.49 -32.90 8.44
N VAL A 483 0.76 -32.15 9.26
CA VAL A 483 0.47 -30.73 9.05
C VAL A 483 1.47 -29.91 9.88
N ARG A 484 2.25 -29.04 9.21
CA ARG A 484 3.17 -28.09 9.84
C ARG A 484 2.59 -26.68 9.79
N GLU A 485 2.53 -26.03 10.93
CA GLU A 485 2.18 -24.62 11.08
C GLU A 485 3.44 -23.77 10.81
N ARG A 486 3.28 -22.63 10.09
CA ARG A 486 4.38 -21.76 9.64
C ARG A 486 5.11 -21.07 10.79
N ASP A 487 4.38 -20.46 11.71
CA ASP A 487 4.98 -19.55 12.70
C ASP A 487 5.63 -20.30 13.87
N THR A 488 4.96 -21.29 14.41
CA THR A 488 5.46 -22.14 15.50
C THR A 488 6.38 -23.27 15.01
N MET A 489 6.28 -23.67 13.74
CA MET A 489 6.90 -24.87 13.15
C MET A 489 6.43 -26.18 13.79
N GLU A 490 5.41 -26.13 14.62
CA GLU A 490 4.81 -27.33 15.21
C GLU A 490 4.21 -28.23 14.14
N GLN A 491 4.26 -29.53 14.37
CA GLN A 491 3.78 -30.54 13.45
C GLN A 491 2.77 -31.46 14.17
N GLU A 492 1.63 -31.66 13.52
CA GLU A 492 0.58 -32.53 14.02
C GLU A 492 0.22 -33.59 12.99
N ARG A 493 -0.05 -34.80 13.45
CA ARG A 493 -0.48 -35.92 12.61
C ARG A 493 -2.00 -35.86 12.48
N VAL A 494 -2.53 -35.72 11.26
CA VAL A 494 -3.95 -35.54 10.97
C VAL A 494 -4.40 -36.58 9.95
N SER A 495 -5.48 -37.33 10.23
CA SER A 495 -6.07 -38.25 9.26
C SER A 495 -6.55 -37.48 8.02
N ILE A 496 -6.30 -38.04 6.83
CA ILE A 496 -6.71 -37.43 5.54
C ILE A 496 -8.21 -37.13 5.54
N ASP A 497 -9.05 -38.02 6.09
CA ASP A 497 -10.50 -37.82 6.15
C ASP A 497 -10.93 -36.61 7.01
N LYS A 498 -10.09 -36.22 7.98
CA LYS A 498 -10.34 -35.05 8.85
C LYS A 498 -9.59 -33.79 8.42
N LEU A 499 -8.67 -33.91 7.46
CA LEU A 499 -7.75 -32.84 7.08
C LEU A 499 -8.48 -31.57 6.64
N GLN A 500 -9.52 -31.72 5.83
CA GLN A 500 -10.31 -30.58 5.33
C GLN A 500 -10.97 -29.83 6.48
N GLY A 501 -11.63 -30.50 7.42
CA GLY A 501 -12.23 -29.89 8.62
C GLY A 501 -11.19 -29.22 9.52
N TYR A 502 -10.08 -29.88 9.75
CA TYR A 502 -8.94 -29.37 10.53
C TYR A 502 -8.40 -28.05 9.98
N LEU A 503 -8.18 -28.00 8.65
CA LEU A 503 -7.71 -26.79 7.98
C LEU A 503 -8.80 -25.69 7.93
N ALA A 504 -10.08 -26.05 7.72
CA ALA A 504 -11.18 -25.10 7.67
C ALA A 504 -11.35 -24.34 8.98
N GLU A 505 -11.22 -24.98 10.12
CA GLU A 505 -11.25 -24.34 11.43
C GLU A 505 -10.12 -23.31 11.59
N ARG A 506 -8.92 -23.65 11.11
CA ARG A 506 -7.72 -22.82 11.23
C ARG A 506 -7.60 -21.73 10.18
N LEU A 507 -8.25 -21.90 9.04
CA LEU A 507 -8.31 -20.94 7.94
C LEU A 507 -9.65 -20.19 7.92
N ALA A 508 -10.40 -20.20 9.02
CA ALA A 508 -11.67 -19.49 9.11
C ALA A 508 -11.50 -18.00 8.78
N GLY A 509 -12.36 -17.50 7.89
CA GLY A 509 -12.31 -16.13 7.41
C GLY A 509 -11.48 -15.91 6.12
N CYS A 510 -10.80 -16.95 5.61
CA CYS A 510 -10.05 -16.88 4.35
C CYS A 510 -10.93 -16.95 3.10
#